data_a76acdd2e97fbfb48172289432da2d37
#
_entry.id   a76acdd2e97fbfb48172289432da2d37
#
_cell.length_a   1.000
_cell.length_b   1.000
_cell.length_c   1.000
_cell.angle_alpha   90.00
_cell.angle_beta   90.00
_cell.angle_gamma   90.00
#
_symmetry.space_group_name_H-M   'P 1'
#
loop_
_entity.id
_entity.type
_entity.pdbx_description
1 polymer ?
#
loop_
_entity_poly.entity_id
_entity_poly.type
_entity_poly.pdbx_seq_one_letter_code
_entity_poly.pdbx_strand_id
1 'polypeptide(L)'
;MWENNNDGMKLISDSGKIILNFNAKQVNIVASNEAILQIEYDGNSISSQVKGQDVELDGTVIISEPRLYNLIDSEVEGPHQIIISVETPGFEIFTITFGWIH
;
A
#
# COMPACT_ATOMS: atom_id res chain seq x y z
N MET A 1 6.83 10.35 -10.28
CA MET A 1 8.16 9.72 -10.46
C MET A 1 8.72 9.27 -9.11
N TRP A 2 9.29 8.10 -9.08
CA TRP A 2 9.85 7.52 -7.87
C TRP A 2 11.37 7.52 -7.94
N GLU A 3 12.00 7.81 -6.82
CA GLU A 3 13.43 7.72 -6.67
C GLU A 3 13.76 6.47 -5.87
N ASN A 4 14.59 5.59 -6.44
CA ASN A 4 15.01 4.38 -5.78
C ASN A 4 16.34 4.66 -5.07
N ASN A 5 16.35 4.57 -3.75
CA ASN A 5 17.55 4.78 -2.95
C ASN A 5 17.85 3.54 -2.10
N ASN A 6 18.87 3.59 -1.25
CA ASN A 6 19.31 2.42 -0.50
C ASN A 6 18.27 1.91 0.49
N ASP A 7 17.36 2.76 0.94
CA ASP A 7 16.40 2.44 1.99
C ASP A 7 14.99 2.21 1.46
N GLY A 8 14.74 2.48 0.18
CA GLY A 8 13.40 2.31 -0.37
C GLY A 8 13.15 3.19 -1.58
N MET A 9 11.90 3.50 -1.83
CA MET A 9 11.47 4.36 -2.92
C MET A 9 10.80 5.61 -2.38
N LYS A 10 11.19 6.76 -2.92
CA LYS A 10 10.65 8.04 -2.50
C LYS A 10 9.96 8.72 -3.68
N LEU A 11 8.78 9.27 -3.44
CA LEU A 11 8.04 10.02 -4.46
C LEU A 11 8.64 11.42 -4.59
N ILE A 12 9.12 11.77 -5.79
CA ILE A 12 9.74 13.06 -6.05
C ILE A 12 8.91 13.95 -6.98
N SER A 13 7.80 13.45 -7.50
CA SER A 13 6.85 14.27 -8.27
C SER A 13 5.58 14.46 -7.46
N ASP A 14 4.63 15.25 -8.01
CA ASP A 14 3.40 15.59 -7.29
C ASP A 14 2.49 14.38 -7.07
N SER A 15 2.62 13.35 -7.90
CA SER A 15 1.81 12.14 -7.76
C SER A 15 2.57 10.94 -8.27
N GLY A 16 2.16 9.75 -7.82
CA GLY A 16 2.74 8.50 -8.26
C GLY A 16 1.81 7.34 -8.01
N LYS A 17 2.06 6.24 -8.71
CA LYS A 17 1.33 4.99 -8.55
C LYS A 17 2.30 3.83 -8.45
N ILE A 18 1.95 2.87 -7.62
CA ILE A 18 2.64 1.58 -7.55
C ILE A 18 1.61 0.51 -7.86
N ILE A 19 1.91 -0.32 -8.86
CA ILE A 19 1.08 -1.45 -9.21
C ILE A 19 1.77 -2.70 -8.68
N LEU A 20 1.07 -3.44 -7.84
CA LEU A 20 1.63 -4.60 -7.17
C LEU A 20 0.79 -5.82 -7.47
N ASN A 21 1.38 -6.81 -8.13
CA ASN A 21 0.76 -8.11 -8.36
C ASN A 21 1.28 -9.07 -7.30
N PHE A 22 0.37 -9.77 -6.65
CA PHE A 22 0.76 -10.62 -5.53
C PHE A 22 -0.12 -11.86 -5.44
N ASN A 23 0.38 -12.85 -4.70
CA ASN A 23 -0.38 -14.06 -4.38
C ASN A 23 -0.10 -14.36 -2.90
N ALA A 24 -0.91 -13.75 -2.03
CA ALA A 24 -0.73 -13.85 -0.59
C ALA A 24 -2.03 -13.46 0.10
N LYS A 25 -2.13 -13.73 1.40
CA LYS A 25 -3.28 -13.32 2.20
C LYS A 25 -3.13 -11.90 2.73
N GLN A 26 -1.92 -11.45 2.95
CA GLN A 26 -1.65 -10.14 3.52
C GLN A 26 -0.63 -9.39 2.69
N VAL A 27 -0.82 -8.08 2.61
CA VAL A 27 0.16 -7.16 2.00
C VAL A 27 0.38 -6.03 3.00
N ASN A 28 1.64 -5.81 3.33
CA ASN A 28 2.05 -4.77 4.28
C ASN A 28 3.14 -3.92 3.65
N ILE A 29 3.15 -2.65 4.01
CA ILE A 29 4.26 -1.76 3.64
C ILE A 29 4.85 -1.14 4.90
N VAL A 30 6.15 -0.88 4.85
CA VAL A 30 6.80 0.00 5.83
C VAL A 30 7.04 1.32 5.13
N ALA A 31 6.45 2.38 5.66
CA ALA A 31 6.41 3.66 4.98
C ALA A 31 6.57 4.80 5.99
N SER A 32 6.96 5.96 5.50
CA SER A 32 7.06 7.16 6.32
C SER A 32 6.79 8.42 5.50
N ASN A 33 6.75 9.54 6.20
CA ASN A 33 6.40 10.87 5.71
C ASN A 33 4.90 10.99 5.48
N GLU A 34 4.32 12.08 5.97
CA GLU A 34 2.87 12.28 5.89
C GLU A 34 2.37 12.18 4.46
N ALA A 35 1.35 11.35 4.26
CA ALA A 35 0.74 11.17 2.95
C ALA A 35 -0.63 10.52 3.11
N ILE A 36 -1.44 10.67 2.10
CA ILE A 36 -2.72 9.96 1.99
C ILE A 36 -2.63 9.10 0.75
N LEU A 37 -2.82 7.80 0.94
CA LEU A 37 -2.78 6.82 -0.15
C LEU A 37 -4.19 6.40 -0.51
N GLN A 38 -4.42 6.08 -1.77
CA GLN A 38 -5.66 5.48 -2.24
C GLN A 38 -5.35 4.08 -2.76
N ILE A 39 -6.07 3.08 -2.25
CA ILE A 39 -5.85 1.68 -2.61
C ILE A 39 -6.99 1.19 -3.48
N GLU A 40 -6.65 0.60 -4.63
CA GLU A 40 -7.60 -0.11 -5.47
C GLU A 40 -7.22 -1.60 -5.50
N TYR A 41 -8.21 -2.46 -5.51
CA TYR A 41 -8.06 -3.91 -5.45
C TYR A 41 -8.68 -4.53 -6.70
N ASP A 42 -7.84 -5.17 -7.53
CA ASP A 42 -8.26 -5.78 -8.81
C ASP A 42 -9.04 -4.79 -9.70
N GLY A 43 -8.61 -3.52 -9.70
CA GLY A 43 -9.21 -2.49 -10.53
C GLY A 43 -10.48 -1.86 -9.98
N ASN A 44 -10.87 -2.22 -8.76
CA ASN A 44 -12.10 -1.74 -8.12
C ASN A 44 -11.79 -1.16 -6.75
N SER A 45 -12.78 -0.52 -6.14
CA SER A 45 -12.67 -0.09 -4.75
C SER A 45 -12.46 -1.31 -3.86
N ILE A 46 -11.61 -1.16 -2.87
CA ILE A 46 -11.34 -2.26 -1.94
C ILE A 46 -12.55 -2.52 -1.05
N SER A 47 -12.90 -3.79 -0.87
CA SER A 47 -14.04 -4.16 -0.04
C SER A 47 -13.62 -4.31 1.42
N SER A 48 -14.59 -4.20 2.33
CA SER A 48 -14.33 -4.37 3.76
C SER A 48 -13.86 -5.78 4.12
N GLN A 49 -14.10 -6.76 3.24
CA GLN A 49 -13.71 -8.15 3.49
C GLN A 49 -12.22 -8.40 3.27
N VAL A 50 -11.55 -7.56 2.46
CA VAL A 50 -10.14 -7.75 2.14
C VAL A 50 -9.26 -6.59 2.55
N LYS A 51 -9.84 -5.48 2.99
CA LYS A 51 -9.03 -4.33 3.40
C LYS A 51 -8.24 -4.64 4.66
N GLY A 52 -7.01 -4.14 4.74
CA GLY A 52 -6.20 -4.27 5.93
C GLY A 52 -6.65 -3.34 7.05
N GLN A 53 -6.03 -3.48 8.21
CA GLN A 53 -6.39 -2.73 9.41
C GLN A 53 -6.17 -1.23 9.25
N ASP A 54 -5.22 -0.84 8.41
CA ASP A 54 -4.84 0.56 8.23
C ASP A 54 -5.55 1.22 7.06
N VAL A 55 -6.45 0.51 6.38
CA VAL A 55 -7.22 1.04 5.25
C VAL A 55 -8.62 1.43 5.73
N GLU A 56 -9.02 2.66 5.42
CA GLU A 56 -10.36 3.14 5.72
C GLU A 56 -11.39 2.51 4.78
N LEU A 57 -12.67 2.66 5.10
CA LEU A 57 -13.75 2.07 4.29
C LEU A 57 -13.77 2.57 2.85
N ASP A 58 -13.25 3.76 2.60
CA ASP A 58 -13.18 4.33 1.26
C ASP A 58 -11.89 3.97 0.51
N GLY A 59 -11.06 3.09 1.08
CA GLY A 59 -9.80 2.70 0.47
C GLY A 59 -8.62 3.62 0.75
N THR A 60 -8.78 4.57 1.65
CA THR A 60 -7.75 5.56 1.98
C THR A 60 -6.87 5.05 3.11
N VAL A 61 -5.55 5.29 3.00
CA VAL A 61 -4.60 5.00 4.07
C VAL A 61 -3.90 6.30 4.44
N ILE A 62 -3.92 6.64 5.72
CA ILE A 62 -3.26 7.85 6.22
C ILE A 62 -1.91 7.45 6.82
N ILE A 63 -0.85 7.95 6.20
CA ILE A 63 0.53 7.75 6.69
C ILE A 63 0.89 8.95 7.55
N SER A 64 1.19 8.73 8.81
CA SER A 64 1.50 9.82 9.75
C SER A 64 2.84 9.64 10.44
N GLU A 65 3.34 8.42 10.53
CA GLU A 65 4.60 8.13 11.21
C GLU A 65 5.27 6.93 10.57
N PRO A 66 6.60 6.77 10.75
CA PRO A 66 7.29 5.59 10.22
C PRO A 66 6.82 4.34 10.95
N ARG A 67 6.18 3.43 10.24
CA ARG A 67 5.78 2.13 10.78
C ARG A 67 5.30 1.22 9.66
N LEU A 68 4.93 0.00 10.04
CA LEU A 68 4.30 -0.95 9.12
C LEU A 68 2.81 -0.67 9.03
N TYR A 69 2.30 -0.61 7.81
CA TYR A 69 0.87 -0.42 7.52
C TYR A 69 0.33 -1.65 6.82
N ASN A 70 -0.78 -2.18 7.32
CA ASN A 70 -1.43 -3.35 6.75
C ASN A 70 -2.46 -2.90 5.71
N LEU A 71 -2.23 -3.25 4.45
CA LEU A 71 -3.06 -2.81 3.33
C LEU A 71 -4.11 -3.85 2.94
N ILE A 72 -3.74 -5.12 2.92
CA ILE A 72 -4.63 -6.22 2.56
C ILE A 72 -4.58 -7.27 3.65
N ASP A 73 -5.75 -7.76 4.03
CA ASP A 73 -5.89 -8.85 4.99
C ASP A 73 -7.07 -9.71 4.56
N SER A 74 -6.80 -10.70 3.71
CA SER A 74 -7.79 -11.57 3.14
C SER A 74 -7.70 -12.95 3.78
N GLU A 75 -8.81 -13.65 3.89
CA GLU A 75 -8.82 -15.02 4.40
C GLU A 75 -8.42 -16.05 3.34
N VAL A 76 -8.41 -15.64 2.08
CA VAL A 76 -8.12 -16.54 0.97
C VAL A 76 -6.97 -15.99 0.15
N GLU A 77 -5.92 -16.80 -0.02
CA GLU A 77 -4.84 -16.41 -0.91
C GLU A 77 -5.24 -16.63 -2.36
N GLY A 78 -4.61 -15.88 -3.26
CA GLY A 78 -4.88 -15.99 -4.68
C GLY A 78 -4.17 -14.87 -5.43
N PRO A 79 -4.11 -14.95 -6.78
CA PRO A 79 -3.46 -13.90 -7.56
C PRO A 79 -4.35 -12.66 -7.61
N HIS A 80 -3.84 -11.54 -7.11
CA HIS A 80 -4.55 -10.26 -7.07
C HIS A 80 -3.59 -9.13 -7.40
N GLN A 81 -4.18 -7.98 -7.70
CA GLN A 81 -3.43 -6.77 -7.98
C GLN A 81 -3.95 -5.64 -7.12
N ILE A 82 -3.04 -4.87 -6.51
CA ILE A 82 -3.43 -3.60 -5.89
C ILE A 82 -2.70 -2.46 -6.60
N ILE A 83 -3.33 -1.31 -6.60
CA ILE A 83 -2.77 -0.07 -7.09
C ILE A 83 -2.75 0.91 -5.94
N ILE A 84 -1.55 1.36 -5.59
CA ILE A 84 -1.36 2.35 -4.54
C ILE A 84 -1.12 3.69 -5.21
N SER A 85 -2.05 4.62 -5.03
CA SER A 85 -1.93 5.97 -5.60
C SER A 85 -1.61 6.96 -4.49
N VAL A 86 -0.65 7.85 -4.74
CA VAL A 86 -0.25 8.86 -3.77
C VAL A 86 -0.02 10.18 -4.51
N GLU A 87 -0.44 11.28 -3.89
CA GLU A 87 -0.32 12.61 -4.46
C GLU A 87 0.48 13.56 -3.57
N THR A 88 1.25 13.00 -2.63
CA THR A 88 2.05 13.79 -1.69
C THR A 88 3.54 13.57 -1.98
N PRO A 89 4.26 14.56 -2.50
CA PRO A 89 5.70 14.41 -2.72
C PRO A 89 6.42 14.17 -1.40
N GLY A 90 7.50 13.40 -1.45
CA GLY A 90 8.28 13.08 -0.27
C GLY A 90 7.86 11.80 0.44
N PHE A 91 6.71 11.23 0.09
CA PHE A 91 6.30 9.93 0.62
C PHE A 91 7.32 8.85 0.28
N GLU A 92 7.61 8.00 1.23
CA GLU A 92 8.65 6.99 1.07
C GLU A 92 8.18 5.62 1.53
N ILE A 93 8.45 4.59 0.70
CA ILE A 93 8.20 3.20 1.03
C ILE A 93 9.55 2.52 1.21
N PHE A 94 9.78 1.90 2.37
CA PHE A 94 11.03 1.22 2.66
C PHE A 94 11.01 -0.25 2.26
N THR A 95 9.88 -0.91 2.44
CA THR A 95 9.76 -2.32 2.07
C THR A 95 8.30 -2.71 1.91
N ILE A 96 8.09 -3.81 1.20
CA ILE A 96 6.77 -4.42 1.00
C ILE A 96 6.90 -5.87 1.45
N THR A 97 6.02 -6.31 2.33
CA THR A 97 6.02 -7.68 2.83
C THR A 97 4.68 -8.36 2.57
N PHE A 98 4.72 -9.68 2.48
CA PHE A 98 3.55 -10.49 2.21
C PHE A 98 3.39 -11.53 3.29
N GLY A 99 2.13 -11.83 3.64
CA GLY A 99 1.82 -12.85 4.62
C GLY A 99 0.90 -13.91 4.06
N TRP A 100 1.11 -15.16 4.47
CA TRP A 100 0.29 -16.31 4.06
C TRP A 100 -0.46 -16.94 5.23
N ILE A 101 -0.15 -16.49 6.44
CA ILE A 101 -0.74 -17.03 7.67
C ILE A 101 -1.48 -15.89 8.38
N HIS A 102 -2.69 -16.16 8.81
CA HIS A 102 -3.48 -15.22 9.59
C HIS A 102 -3.16 -15.30 11.07
#